data_b361eac18e28e45f99ca9472442fd09f
#
_entry.id   b361eac18e28e45f99ca9472442fd09f
#
_cell.length_a   1.000
_cell.length_b   1.000
_cell.length_c   1.000
_cell.angle_alpha   90.00
_cell.angle_beta   90.00
_cell.angle_gamma   90.00
#
_symmetry.space_group_name_H-M   'P 1'
#
loop_
_entity.id
_entity.type
_entity.pdbx_description
1 polymer ?
#
loop_
_entity_poly.entity_id
_entity_poly.type
_entity_poly.pdbx_seq_one_letter_code
_entity_poly.pdbx_strand_id
1 'polypeptide(L)'
;KDGGFARPSSIIITQDSINIAAGEVLWSVDRISNLPMAEAKGFPFRLILEETIRNLYYHVPFWFAMIILFSTSVFFAIRSLRTGSREDELKVYAYNRVGFFYGIMGIITGAVWARFAWGQYWSGDIKQNMTAIALLIYAAYFILWKSFKDEKIQARVSGVFTIFAYVAMIPLIFVIPRLYDSLHPGNGGNPALGGEDLDSTMRMVFYPGIIAFTLLGFWLSNIYYRIKQLDDKMKQ
;
A
#
# COMPACT_ATOMS: atom_id res chain seq x y z
N LYS A 1 -18.35 30.24 39.28
CA LYS A 1 -17.55 30.74 38.14
C LYS A 1 -17.91 29.82 37.00
N ASP A 2 -18.82 30.29 36.19
CA ASP A 2 -19.49 29.54 35.15
C ASP A 2 -18.49 29.29 34.02
N GLY A 3 -18.10 28.05 33.82
CA GLY A 3 -17.25 27.62 32.73
C GLY A 3 -18.00 27.61 31.38
N GLY A 4 -18.37 28.80 30.91
CA GLY A 4 -18.95 28.95 29.60
C GLY A 4 -17.93 28.67 28.52
N PHE A 5 -18.20 27.70 27.67
CA PHE A 5 -17.39 27.45 26.48
C PHE A 5 -17.72 28.53 25.43
N ALA A 6 -16.82 29.51 25.27
CA ALA A 6 -16.91 30.46 24.16
C ALA A 6 -16.32 29.79 22.87
N ARG A 7 -17.06 29.87 21.78
CA ARG A 7 -16.54 29.46 20.48
C ARG A 7 -15.54 30.51 19.98
N PRO A 8 -14.32 30.13 19.59
CA PRO A 8 -13.37 31.10 19.05
C PRO A 8 -13.89 31.68 17.73
N SER A 9 -13.75 32.98 17.56
CA SER A 9 -14.04 33.69 16.31
C SER A 9 -12.89 33.63 15.32
N SER A 10 -11.66 33.49 15.81
CA SER A 10 -10.47 33.26 14.98
C SER A 10 -9.38 32.58 15.78
N ILE A 11 -8.56 31.79 15.10
CA ILE A 11 -7.34 31.18 15.62
C ILE A 11 -6.22 31.56 14.67
N ILE A 12 -5.23 32.29 15.17
CA ILE A 12 -4.03 32.69 14.41
C ILE A 12 -2.85 31.90 14.97
N ILE A 13 -2.27 31.06 14.14
CA ILE A 13 -1.11 30.25 14.51
C ILE A 13 0.12 30.90 13.86
N THR A 14 1.08 31.27 14.68
CA THR A 14 2.40 31.68 14.26
C THR A 14 3.42 30.63 14.65
N GLN A 15 4.68 30.74 14.16
CA GLN A 15 5.71 29.74 14.44
C GLN A 15 5.95 29.52 15.95
N ASP A 16 5.68 30.53 16.80
CA ASP A 16 6.01 30.52 18.22
C ASP A 16 4.79 30.72 19.14
N SER A 17 3.61 31.01 18.61
CA SER A 17 2.41 31.30 19.42
C SER A 17 1.10 30.90 18.76
N ILE A 18 0.12 30.63 19.58
CA ILE A 18 -1.27 30.45 19.17
C ILE A 18 -2.10 31.54 19.80
N ASN A 19 -2.75 32.37 18.97
CA ASN A 19 -3.66 33.40 19.40
C ASN A 19 -5.10 32.95 19.15
N ILE A 20 -5.90 32.91 20.21
CA ILE A 20 -7.30 32.51 20.16
C ILE A 20 -8.14 33.74 20.51
N ALA A 21 -9.01 34.17 19.61
CA ALA A 21 -9.95 35.25 19.85
C ALA A 21 -11.38 34.67 19.94
N ALA A 22 -12.10 35.10 20.97
CA ALA A 22 -13.53 34.84 21.12
C ALA A 22 -14.19 36.15 21.58
N GLY A 23 -14.84 36.86 20.65
CA GLY A 23 -15.36 38.18 20.89
C GLY A 23 -14.25 39.17 21.16
N GLU A 24 -14.35 39.92 22.29
CA GLU A 24 -13.33 40.91 22.69
C GLU A 24 -12.16 40.29 23.51
N VAL A 25 -12.22 39.02 23.81
CA VAL A 25 -11.20 38.34 24.62
C VAL A 25 -10.17 37.69 23.72
N LEU A 26 -8.92 38.09 23.85
CA LEU A 26 -7.79 37.48 23.16
C LEU A 26 -6.95 36.68 24.16
N TRP A 27 -6.78 35.37 23.92
CA TRP A 27 -5.83 34.55 24.64
C TRP A 27 -4.61 34.34 23.75
N SER A 28 -3.43 34.67 24.29
CA SER A 28 -2.14 34.40 23.65
C SER A 28 -1.41 33.31 24.43
N VAL A 29 -0.93 32.31 23.73
CA VAL A 29 -0.07 31.25 24.28
C VAL A 29 1.31 31.41 23.67
N ASP A 30 2.20 32.00 24.44
CA ASP A 30 3.53 32.45 23.95
C ASP A 30 4.58 31.34 23.78
N ARG A 31 4.27 30.11 24.05
CA ARG A 31 5.12 28.95 23.70
C ARG A 31 4.30 27.67 23.71
N ILE A 32 4.21 27.02 22.57
CA ILE A 32 3.68 25.64 22.44
C ILE A 32 4.48 24.65 23.29
N SER A 33 5.76 24.95 23.60
CA SER A 33 6.62 24.14 24.47
C SER A 33 6.22 24.12 25.96
N ASN A 34 5.36 25.03 26.41
CA ASN A 34 4.88 25.09 27.79
C ASN A 34 3.47 24.51 27.98
N LEU A 35 2.79 24.15 26.91
CA LEU A 35 1.68 23.22 27.04
C LEU A 35 2.28 21.91 27.56
N PRO A 36 1.78 21.33 28.68
CA PRO A 36 2.10 19.95 28.98
C PRO A 36 1.61 19.18 27.75
N MET A 37 2.49 18.97 26.81
CA MET A 37 2.35 17.89 25.87
C MET A 37 2.27 16.69 26.80
N ALA A 38 1.04 16.28 27.14
CA ALA A 38 0.85 14.94 27.60
C ALA A 38 1.76 14.14 26.68
N GLU A 39 2.79 13.49 27.24
CA GLU A 39 3.61 12.57 26.48
C GLU A 39 2.61 11.62 25.86
N ALA A 40 2.06 12.04 24.73
CA ALA A 40 1.30 11.17 23.89
C ALA A 40 2.36 10.20 23.38
N LYS A 41 2.62 9.15 24.17
CA LYS A 41 3.10 7.86 23.66
C LYS A 41 2.07 7.36 22.66
N GLY A 42 1.64 8.25 21.80
CA GLY A 42 0.63 8.07 20.76
C GLY A 42 1.33 7.99 19.43
N PHE A 43 0.77 7.22 18.57
CA PHE A 43 1.10 7.08 17.16
C PHE A 43 1.44 8.44 16.52
N PRO A 44 2.35 8.49 15.50
CA PRO A 44 2.75 9.72 14.85
C PRO A 44 1.53 10.50 14.37
N PHE A 45 1.51 11.78 14.70
CA PHE A 45 0.50 12.73 14.32
C PHE A 45 1.16 13.82 13.49
N ARG A 46 0.60 14.16 12.34
CA ARG A 46 1.03 15.30 11.52
C ARG A 46 -0.13 16.24 11.29
N LEU A 47 0.09 17.55 11.44
CA LEU A 47 -0.94 18.58 11.31
C LEU A 47 -1.75 18.54 10.02
N ILE A 48 -1.13 18.14 8.89
CA ILE A 48 -1.80 18.06 7.58
C ILE A 48 -2.53 16.72 7.40
N LEU A 49 -1.99 15.63 7.94
CA LEU A 49 -2.49 14.28 7.73
C LEU A 49 -3.22 13.74 8.95
N GLU A 50 -3.09 14.43 10.09
CA GLU A 50 -3.68 14.03 11.38
C GLU A 50 -3.45 12.53 11.68
N GLU A 51 -4.49 11.85 12.14
CA GLU A 51 -4.43 10.42 12.40
C GLU A 51 -4.33 9.57 11.13
N THR A 52 -4.63 10.15 9.96
CA THR A 52 -4.60 9.41 8.69
C THR A 52 -3.20 8.96 8.29
N ILE A 53 -2.15 9.59 8.85
CA ILE A 53 -0.75 9.15 8.68
C ILE A 53 -0.55 7.69 9.09
N ARG A 54 -1.39 7.16 9.98
CA ARG A 54 -1.34 5.77 10.42
C ARG A 54 -1.57 4.79 9.28
N ASN A 55 -2.28 5.22 8.23
CA ASN A 55 -2.50 4.40 7.04
C ASN A 55 -1.19 4.02 6.33
N LEU A 56 -0.15 4.83 6.47
CA LEU A 56 1.18 4.56 5.92
C LEU A 56 1.71 3.17 6.34
N TYR A 57 1.46 2.76 7.61
CA TYR A 57 1.96 1.52 8.17
C TYR A 57 1.24 0.25 7.68
N TYR A 58 0.15 0.40 6.94
CA TYR A 58 -0.61 -0.69 6.30
C TYR A 58 -0.50 -0.60 4.79
N HIS A 59 -0.86 0.55 4.24
CA HIS A 59 -0.97 0.80 2.82
C HIS A 59 0.35 0.57 2.09
N VAL A 60 1.42 1.18 2.57
CA VAL A 60 2.72 1.08 1.90
C VAL A 60 3.35 -0.31 2.05
N PRO A 61 3.35 -0.97 3.24
CA PRO A 61 3.76 -2.35 3.36
C PRO A 61 3.01 -3.33 2.46
N PHE A 62 1.71 -3.16 2.21
CA PHE A 62 0.98 -3.98 1.25
C PHE A 62 1.58 -3.89 -0.15
N TRP A 63 1.94 -2.70 -0.61
CA TRP A 63 2.55 -2.52 -1.93
C TRP A 63 3.94 -3.13 -2.03
N PHE A 64 4.79 -2.93 -1.04
CA PHE A 64 6.11 -3.55 -1.01
C PHE A 64 6.02 -5.07 -1.01
N ALA A 65 5.21 -5.64 -0.13
CA ALA A 65 5.02 -7.08 -0.06
C ALA A 65 4.41 -7.63 -1.36
N MET A 66 3.43 -6.97 -1.96
CA MET A 66 2.86 -7.32 -3.27
C MET A 66 3.94 -7.42 -4.35
N ILE A 67 4.79 -6.40 -4.48
CA ILE A 67 5.86 -6.37 -5.47
C ILE A 67 6.84 -7.53 -5.25
N ILE A 68 7.24 -7.79 -4.01
CA ILE A 68 8.15 -8.89 -3.66
C ILE A 68 7.50 -10.24 -3.99
N LEU A 69 6.21 -10.43 -3.70
CA LEU A 69 5.50 -11.67 -4.02
C LEU A 69 5.38 -11.87 -5.53
N PHE A 70 5.08 -10.83 -6.29
CA PHE A 70 5.05 -10.92 -7.75
C PHE A 70 6.44 -11.16 -8.35
N SER A 71 7.49 -10.55 -7.80
CA SER A 71 8.88 -10.86 -8.19
C SER A 71 9.22 -12.33 -7.96
N THR A 72 8.82 -12.86 -6.80
CA THR A 72 8.99 -14.28 -6.46
C THR A 72 8.19 -15.18 -7.42
N SER A 73 6.98 -14.76 -7.79
CA SER A 73 6.19 -15.47 -8.79
C SER A 73 6.87 -15.53 -10.14
N VAL A 74 7.48 -14.44 -10.60
CA VAL A 74 8.26 -14.41 -11.85
C VAL A 74 9.45 -15.35 -11.79
N PHE A 75 10.18 -15.40 -10.66
CA PHE A 75 11.26 -16.35 -10.48
C PHE A 75 10.80 -17.79 -10.69
N PHE A 76 9.70 -18.19 -10.06
CA PHE A 76 9.13 -19.53 -10.23
C PHE A 76 8.56 -19.74 -11.63
N ALA A 77 7.99 -18.71 -12.28
CA ALA A 77 7.50 -18.78 -13.64
C ALA A 77 8.63 -19.09 -14.63
N ILE A 78 9.76 -18.37 -14.54
CA ILE A 78 10.94 -18.64 -15.38
C ILE A 78 11.48 -20.07 -15.14
N ARG A 79 11.52 -20.51 -13.88
CA ARG A 79 12.00 -21.83 -13.52
C ARG A 79 11.04 -22.91 -14.06
N SER A 80 9.72 -22.75 -13.88
CA SER A 80 8.72 -23.65 -14.41
C SER A 80 8.79 -23.77 -15.94
N LEU A 81 8.92 -22.65 -16.64
CA LEU A 81 9.05 -22.65 -18.11
C LEU A 81 10.30 -23.37 -18.61
N ARG A 82 11.39 -23.37 -17.82
CA ARG A 82 12.64 -24.05 -18.18
C ARG A 82 12.63 -25.53 -17.84
N THR A 83 12.03 -25.91 -16.72
CA THR A 83 12.12 -27.28 -16.16
C THR A 83 10.86 -28.11 -16.38
N GLY A 84 9.73 -27.48 -16.71
CA GLY A 84 8.42 -28.14 -16.75
C GLY A 84 7.91 -28.58 -15.36
N SER A 85 8.45 -28.01 -14.28
CA SER A 85 8.11 -28.38 -12.90
C SER A 85 6.69 -27.97 -12.52
N ARG A 86 5.83 -28.93 -12.26
CA ARG A 86 4.48 -28.72 -11.74
C ARG A 86 4.49 -28.01 -10.38
N GLU A 87 5.45 -28.33 -9.55
CA GLU A 87 5.64 -27.69 -8.25
C GLU A 87 5.84 -26.19 -8.38
N ASP A 88 6.70 -25.76 -9.31
CA ASP A 88 6.97 -24.34 -9.56
C ASP A 88 5.74 -23.62 -10.13
N GLU A 89 5.00 -24.27 -11.00
CA GLU A 89 3.74 -23.77 -11.53
C GLU A 89 2.71 -23.49 -10.41
N LEU A 90 2.54 -24.43 -9.48
CA LEU A 90 1.65 -24.24 -8.34
C LEU A 90 2.12 -23.10 -7.43
N LYS A 91 3.44 -22.90 -7.29
CA LYS A 91 4.01 -21.77 -6.58
C LYS A 91 3.70 -20.45 -7.29
N VAL A 92 3.85 -20.38 -8.62
CA VAL A 92 3.46 -19.21 -9.42
C VAL A 92 2.03 -18.81 -9.11
N TYR A 93 1.12 -19.76 -9.16
CA TYR A 93 -0.30 -19.49 -8.87
C TYR A 93 -0.51 -18.98 -7.44
N ALA A 94 0.14 -19.60 -6.45
CA ALA A 94 0.01 -19.22 -5.05
C ALA A 94 0.55 -17.80 -4.78
N TYR A 95 1.73 -17.47 -5.28
CA TYR A 95 2.33 -16.14 -5.11
C TYR A 95 1.55 -15.05 -5.85
N ASN A 96 1.07 -15.31 -7.06
CA ASN A 96 0.21 -14.37 -7.78
C ASN A 96 -1.10 -14.12 -7.01
N ARG A 97 -1.69 -15.16 -6.40
CA ARG A 97 -2.95 -15.01 -5.67
C ARG A 97 -2.80 -14.18 -4.41
N VAL A 98 -1.77 -14.44 -3.62
CA VAL A 98 -1.52 -13.67 -2.39
C VAL A 98 -1.06 -12.25 -2.72
N GLY A 99 -0.20 -12.08 -3.72
CA GLY A 99 0.20 -10.76 -4.21
C GLY A 99 -0.98 -9.93 -4.70
N PHE A 100 -1.89 -10.53 -5.47
CA PHE A 100 -3.12 -9.88 -5.92
C PHE A 100 -4.03 -9.47 -4.74
N PHE A 101 -4.20 -10.35 -3.74
CA PHE A 101 -4.93 -10.00 -2.53
C PHE A 101 -4.30 -8.81 -1.80
N TYR A 102 -2.97 -8.76 -1.71
CA TYR A 102 -2.26 -7.62 -1.11
C TYR A 102 -2.48 -6.33 -1.92
N GLY A 103 -2.50 -6.42 -3.25
CA GLY A 103 -2.85 -5.30 -4.11
C GLY A 103 -4.26 -4.77 -3.88
N ILE A 104 -5.24 -5.66 -3.71
CA ILE A 104 -6.62 -5.28 -3.35
C ILE A 104 -6.64 -4.57 -1.99
N MET A 105 -5.95 -5.09 -0.98
CA MET A 105 -5.84 -4.44 0.34
C MET A 105 -5.17 -3.07 0.21
N GLY A 106 -4.14 -2.95 -0.63
CA GLY A 106 -3.51 -1.69 -0.96
C GLY A 106 -4.48 -0.68 -1.57
N ILE A 107 -5.31 -1.09 -2.55
CA ILE A 107 -6.34 -0.20 -3.12
C ILE A 107 -7.37 0.20 -2.06
N ILE A 108 -7.90 -0.73 -1.27
CA ILE A 108 -8.90 -0.44 -0.25
C ILE A 108 -8.37 0.56 0.78
N THR A 109 -7.19 0.31 1.34
CA THR A 109 -6.57 1.21 2.32
C THR A 109 -6.24 2.57 1.72
N GLY A 110 -5.79 2.61 0.47
CA GLY A 110 -5.53 3.85 -0.26
C GLY A 110 -6.80 4.64 -0.58
N ALA A 111 -7.88 3.97 -0.97
CA ALA A 111 -9.16 4.61 -1.23
C ALA A 111 -9.77 5.21 0.05
N VAL A 112 -9.70 4.50 1.18
CA VAL A 112 -10.12 5.01 2.49
C VAL A 112 -9.33 6.28 2.84
N TRP A 113 -8.00 6.23 2.70
CA TRP A 113 -7.16 7.40 2.95
C TRP A 113 -7.48 8.57 2.01
N ALA A 114 -7.66 8.31 0.71
CA ALA A 114 -8.03 9.31 -0.28
C ALA A 114 -9.35 10.02 0.07
N ARG A 115 -10.31 9.30 0.63
CA ARG A 115 -11.57 9.90 1.10
C ARG A 115 -11.34 10.96 2.17
N PHE A 116 -10.44 10.73 3.11
CA PHE A 116 -10.10 11.70 4.16
C PHE A 116 -9.21 12.83 3.65
N ALA A 117 -8.18 12.50 2.87
CA ALA A 117 -7.20 13.48 2.41
C ALA A 117 -7.69 14.34 1.24
N TRP A 118 -8.48 13.77 0.33
CA TRP A 118 -8.90 14.39 -0.95
C TRP A 118 -10.43 14.52 -1.09
N GLY A 119 -11.20 14.08 -0.11
CA GLY A 119 -12.67 14.16 -0.14
C GLY A 119 -13.38 13.08 -0.96
N GLN A 120 -12.67 12.22 -1.67
CA GLN A 120 -13.23 11.16 -2.53
C GLN A 120 -12.46 9.85 -2.38
N TYR A 121 -13.16 8.70 -2.42
CA TYR A 121 -12.53 7.38 -2.42
C TYR A 121 -11.69 7.14 -3.69
N TRP A 122 -12.16 7.68 -4.79
CA TRP A 122 -11.50 7.59 -6.11
C TRP A 122 -11.54 8.96 -6.76
N SER A 123 -10.39 9.60 -6.84
CA SER A 123 -10.25 10.97 -7.39
C SER A 123 -9.87 11.00 -8.87
N GLY A 124 -9.64 9.83 -9.48
CA GLY A 124 -9.08 9.75 -10.82
C GLY A 124 -7.57 10.01 -10.87
N ASP A 125 -6.91 10.09 -9.70
CA ASP A 125 -5.47 10.27 -9.60
C ASP A 125 -4.72 9.21 -10.42
N ILE A 126 -3.64 9.64 -11.08
CA ILE A 126 -2.89 8.77 -12.00
C ILE A 126 -2.33 7.53 -11.30
N LYS A 127 -1.89 7.62 -10.03
CA LYS A 127 -1.39 6.46 -9.28
C LYS A 127 -2.51 5.48 -8.96
N GLN A 128 -3.71 5.97 -8.61
CA GLN A 128 -4.88 5.11 -8.40
C GLN A 128 -5.24 4.37 -9.69
N ASN A 129 -5.34 5.08 -10.81
CA ASN A 129 -5.73 4.51 -12.10
C ASN A 129 -4.71 3.49 -12.60
N MET A 130 -3.43 3.82 -12.58
CA MET A 130 -2.37 2.92 -13.06
C MET A 130 -2.24 1.67 -12.20
N THR A 131 -2.43 1.80 -10.91
CA THR A 131 -2.45 0.65 -10.00
C THR A 131 -3.64 -0.26 -10.24
N ALA A 132 -4.83 0.31 -10.47
CA ALA A 132 -6.01 -0.48 -10.81
C ALA A 132 -5.82 -1.23 -12.13
N ILE A 133 -5.25 -0.59 -13.16
CA ILE A 133 -4.93 -1.24 -14.43
C ILE A 133 -3.93 -2.40 -14.21
N ALA A 134 -2.88 -2.20 -13.41
CA ALA A 134 -1.93 -3.25 -13.09
C ALA A 134 -2.64 -4.45 -12.43
N LEU A 135 -3.54 -4.21 -11.46
CA LEU A 135 -4.29 -5.28 -10.81
C LEU A 135 -5.31 -5.94 -11.75
N LEU A 136 -5.91 -5.22 -12.71
CA LEU A 136 -6.78 -5.81 -13.73
C LEU A 136 -5.99 -6.77 -14.63
N ILE A 137 -4.74 -6.45 -14.98
CA ILE A 137 -3.86 -7.37 -15.70
C ILE A 137 -3.63 -8.64 -14.87
N TYR A 138 -3.36 -8.52 -13.57
CA TYR A 138 -3.23 -9.70 -12.70
C TYR A 138 -4.56 -10.44 -12.49
N ALA A 139 -5.71 -9.77 -12.51
CA ALA A 139 -7.02 -10.44 -12.49
C ALA A 139 -7.22 -11.30 -13.76
N ALA A 140 -6.79 -10.79 -14.93
CA ALA A 140 -6.83 -11.55 -16.17
C ALA A 140 -5.98 -12.84 -16.11
N TYR A 141 -4.87 -12.85 -15.34
CA TYR A 141 -4.09 -14.06 -15.08
C TYR A 141 -4.97 -15.20 -14.52
N PHE A 142 -5.86 -14.92 -13.57
CA PHE A 142 -6.70 -15.95 -12.95
C PHE A 142 -7.77 -16.47 -13.87
N ILE A 143 -8.27 -15.63 -14.79
CA ILE A 143 -9.20 -16.04 -15.84
C ILE A 143 -8.46 -16.97 -16.81
N LEU A 144 -7.27 -16.54 -17.25
CA LEU A 144 -6.42 -17.29 -18.16
C LEU A 144 -6.04 -18.66 -17.57
N TRP A 145 -5.64 -18.71 -16.28
CA TRP A 145 -5.33 -19.96 -15.59
C TRP A 145 -6.48 -20.96 -15.65
N LYS A 146 -7.72 -20.51 -15.50
CA LYS A 146 -8.91 -21.39 -15.53
C LYS A 146 -9.36 -21.76 -16.94
N SER A 147 -8.86 -21.10 -17.97
CA SER A 147 -9.35 -21.26 -19.35
C SER A 147 -8.81 -22.51 -20.03
N PHE A 148 -7.71 -23.10 -19.54
CA PHE A 148 -7.08 -24.25 -20.15
C PHE A 148 -7.34 -25.53 -19.32
N LYS A 149 -7.73 -26.61 -20.02
CA LYS A 149 -7.88 -27.93 -19.44
C LYS A 149 -6.59 -28.74 -19.45
N ASP A 150 -5.77 -28.53 -20.47
CA ASP A 150 -4.45 -29.14 -20.60
C ASP A 150 -3.47 -28.44 -19.64
N GLU A 151 -2.94 -29.18 -18.69
CA GLU A 151 -2.04 -28.65 -17.65
C GLU A 151 -0.73 -28.12 -18.21
N LYS A 152 -0.20 -28.70 -19.28
CA LYS A 152 1.06 -28.24 -19.91
C LYS A 152 0.86 -26.90 -20.61
N ILE A 153 -0.27 -26.76 -21.32
CA ILE A 153 -0.64 -25.49 -21.96
C ILE A 153 -0.92 -24.45 -20.88
N GLN A 154 -1.69 -24.79 -19.87
CA GLN A 154 -1.99 -23.93 -18.72
C GLN A 154 -0.71 -23.38 -18.07
N ALA A 155 0.23 -24.27 -17.71
CA ALA A 155 1.50 -23.91 -17.10
C ALA A 155 2.30 -22.94 -17.97
N ARG A 156 2.42 -23.25 -19.25
CA ARG A 156 3.21 -22.46 -20.20
C ARG A 156 2.62 -21.07 -20.40
N VAL A 157 1.32 -21.00 -20.70
CA VAL A 157 0.65 -19.72 -20.95
C VAL A 157 0.60 -18.86 -19.69
N SER A 158 0.28 -19.46 -18.54
CA SER A 158 0.24 -18.75 -17.27
C SER A 158 1.62 -18.26 -16.82
N GLY A 159 2.67 -19.04 -17.06
CA GLY A 159 4.04 -18.64 -16.75
C GLY A 159 4.49 -17.45 -17.59
N VAL A 160 4.25 -17.50 -18.91
CA VAL A 160 4.55 -16.38 -19.83
C VAL A 160 3.74 -15.13 -19.44
N PHE A 161 2.45 -15.30 -19.15
CA PHE A 161 1.58 -14.20 -18.76
C PHE A 161 2.01 -13.56 -17.42
N THR A 162 2.48 -14.35 -16.45
CA THR A 162 3.04 -13.83 -15.19
C THR A 162 4.21 -12.89 -15.43
N ILE A 163 5.14 -13.27 -16.32
CA ILE A 163 6.29 -12.43 -16.69
C ILE A 163 5.80 -11.15 -17.37
N PHE A 164 4.89 -11.27 -18.34
CA PHE A 164 4.30 -10.13 -19.01
C PHE A 164 3.61 -9.17 -18.02
N ALA A 165 2.76 -9.69 -17.13
CA ALA A 165 2.04 -8.89 -16.14
C ALA A 165 2.98 -8.11 -15.23
N TYR A 166 4.08 -8.75 -14.80
CA TYR A 166 5.08 -8.09 -13.97
C TYR A 166 5.83 -6.99 -14.72
N VAL A 167 6.28 -7.26 -15.96
CA VAL A 167 6.95 -6.26 -16.80
C VAL A 167 6.02 -5.08 -17.10
N ALA A 168 4.74 -5.33 -17.37
CA ALA A 168 3.74 -4.29 -17.60
C ALA A 168 3.46 -3.47 -16.31
N MET A 169 3.49 -4.10 -15.14
CA MET A 169 3.28 -3.43 -13.86
C MET A 169 4.36 -2.37 -13.57
N ILE A 170 5.62 -2.61 -13.95
CA ILE A 170 6.73 -1.69 -13.67
C ILE A 170 6.47 -0.28 -14.22
N PRO A 171 6.21 -0.06 -15.53
CA PRO A 171 5.90 1.27 -16.03
C PRO A 171 4.60 1.84 -15.45
N LEU A 172 3.58 1.01 -15.22
CA LEU A 172 2.32 1.48 -14.66
C LEU A 172 2.49 2.06 -13.25
N ILE A 173 3.28 1.44 -12.41
CA ILE A 173 3.44 1.89 -11.00
C ILE A 173 4.57 2.91 -10.84
N PHE A 174 5.69 2.73 -11.56
CA PHE A 174 6.91 3.49 -11.29
C PHE A 174 7.25 4.56 -12.33
N VAL A 175 6.76 4.45 -13.56
CA VAL A 175 7.14 5.38 -14.64
C VAL A 175 6.01 6.35 -14.94
N ILE A 176 4.86 5.84 -15.36
CA ILE A 176 3.74 6.68 -15.81
C ILE A 176 3.30 7.68 -14.73
N PRO A 177 3.15 7.32 -13.45
CA PRO A 177 2.74 8.29 -12.43
C PRO A 177 3.75 9.43 -12.18
N ARG A 178 4.98 9.29 -12.65
CA ARG A 178 5.98 10.37 -12.54
C ARG A 178 5.93 11.38 -13.71
N LEU A 179 5.22 11.03 -14.76
CA LEU A 179 5.06 11.88 -15.95
C LEU A 179 3.84 12.80 -15.85
N TYR A 180 3.01 12.63 -14.84
CA TYR A 180 1.78 13.37 -14.64
C TYR A 180 1.69 13.91 -13.20
N ASP A 181 0.93 14.98 -13.03
CA ASP A 181 0.61 15.48 -11.69
C ASP A 181 -0.23 14.46 -10.92
N SER A 182 0.05 14.33 -9.64
CA SER A 182 -0.62 13.38 -8.74
C SER A 182 -0.83 14.03 -7.37
N LEU A 183 -1.98 13.76 -6.77
CA LEU A 183 -2.30 14.16 -5.41
C LEU A 183 -1.55 13.34 -4.36
N HIS A 184 -0.96 12.21 -4.76
CA HIS A 184 -0.23 11.32 -3.86
C HIS A 184 1.05 11.97 -3.34
N PRO A 185 1.40 11.74 -2.06
CA PRO A 185 2.72 12.07 -1.53
C PRO A 185 3.82 11.51 -2.42
N GLY A 186 4.93 12.24 -2.54
CA GLY A 186 6.04 11.84 -3.40
C GLY A 186 5.84 12.18 -4.88
N ASN A 187 5.00 13.15 -5.18
CA ASN A 187 4.91 13.73 -6.52
C ASN A 187 6.21 14.51 -6.87
N GLY A 188 6.47 14.70 -8.16
CA GLY A 188 7.68 15.41 -8.60
C GLY A 188 8.99 14.61 -8.45
N GLY A 189 8.91 13.27 -8.37
CA GLY A 189 10.09 12.39 -8.31
C GLY A 189 10.63 12.12 -6.91
N ASN A 190 10.09 12.79 -5.88
CA ASN A 190 10.43 12.47 -4.49
C ASN A 190 9.66 11.21 -4.06
N PRO A 191 10.34 10.09 -3.75
CA PRO A 191 9.65 8.99 -3.10
C PRO A 191 9.16 9.48 -1.72
N ALA A 192 7.88 9.24 -1.41
CA ALA A 192 7.25 9.60 -0.13
C ALA A 192 7.89 8.91 1.11
N LEU A 193 9.15 8.57 1.03
CA LEU A 193 9.96 7.87 2.02
C LEU A 193 11.21 8.68 2.38
N GLY A 194 11.22 9.96 2.02
CA GLY A 194 12.30 10.89 2.33
C GLY A 194 12.43 11.17 3.83
N GLY A 195 13.52 11.85 4.21
CA GLY A 195 13.76 12.23 5.61
C GLY A 195 12.71 13.18 6.18
N GLU A 196 12.05 13.93 5.30
CA GLU A 196 10.97 14.87 5.65
C GLU A 196 9.63 14.16 5.87
N ASP A 197 9.39 13.03 5.19
CA ASP A 197 8.15 12.28 5.27
C ASP A 197 8.15 11.26 6.42
N LEU A 198 9.31 10.65 6.70
CA LEU A 198 9.50 9.65 7.73
C LEU A 198 10.62 10.06 8.69
N ASP A 199 10.27 10.43 9.90
CA ASP A 199 11.24 10.63 10.97
C ASP A 199 11.84 9.29 11.47
N SER A 200 12.88 9.38 12.32
CA SER A 200 13.58 8.19 12.82
C SER A 200 12.68 7.24 13.60
N THR A 201 11.73 7.76 14.36
CA THR A 201 10.78 6.96 15.15
C THR A 201 9.79 6.24 14.25
N MET A 202 9.27 6.95 13.24
CA MET A 202 8.40 6.35 12.24
C MET A 202 9.09 5.23 11.48
N ARG A 203 10.35 5.40 11.12
CA ARG A 203 11.15 4.38 10.41
C ARG A 203 11.34 3.11 11.22
N MET A 204 11.52 3.22 12.55
CA MET A 204 11.67 2.06 13.42
C MET A 204 10.43 1.13 13.42
N VAL A 205 9.26 1.65 13.10
CA VAL A 205 8.03 0.86 12.97
C VAL A 205 7.77 0.48 11.51
N PHE A 206 8.04 1.38 10.59
CA PHE A 206 7.74 1.23 9.17
C PHE A 206 8.51 0.09 8.50
N TYR A 207 9.85 0.04 8.67
CA TYR A 207 10.65 -1.00 8.04
C TYR A 207 10.40 -2.41 8.60
N PRO A 208 10.31 -2.62 9.92
CA PRO A 208 9.84 -3.89 10.46
C PRO A 208 8.44 -4.26 9.97
N GLY A 209 7.54 -3.29 9.77
CA GLY A 209 6.23 -3.50 9.19
C GLY A 209 6.31 -4.09 7.78
N ILE A 210 7.14 -3.51 6.90
CA ILE A 210 7.36 -4.05 5.54
C ILE A 210 7.86 -5.50 5.60
N ILE A 211 8.84 -5.78 6.48
CA ILE A 211 9.37 -7.13 6.65
C ILE A 211 8.28 -8.08 7.14
N ALA A 212 7.51 -7.69 8.16
CA ALA A 212 6.45 -8.50 8.73
C ALA A 212 5.35 -8.84 7.70
N PHE A 213 4.87 -7.85 6.93
CA PHE A 213 3.90 -8.07 5.86
C PHE A 213 4.46 -8.96 4.75
N THR A 214 5.73 -8.80 4.42
CA THR A 214 6.41 -9.64 3.42
C THR A 214 6.50 -11.09 3.90
N LEU A 215 6.94 -11.33 5.13
CA LEU A 215 7.01 -12.68 5.73
C LEU A 215 5.62 -13.32 5.84
N LEU A 216 4.62 -12.55 6.24
CA LEU A 216 3.22 -13.00 6.26
C LEU A 216 2.76 -13.39 4.84
N GLY A 217 3.11 -12.61 3.82
CA GLY A 217 2.80 -12.92 2.43
C GLY A 217 3.45 -14.22 1.96
N PHE A 218 4.72 -14.47 2.29
CA PHE A 218 5.39 -15.72 2.01
C PHE A 218 4.73 -16.91 2.74
N TRP A 219 4.37 -16.72 3.99
CA TRP A 219 3.70 -17.75 4.78
C TRP A 219 2.33 -18.11 4.19
N LEU A 220 1.50 -17.12 3.87
CA LEU A 220 0.21 -17.31 3.22
C LEU A 220 0.35 -17.98 1.85
N SER A 221 1.34 -17.56 1.05
CA SER A 221 1.62 -18.16 -0.25
C SER A 221 2.01 -19.63 -0.11
N ASN A 222 2.79 -19.99 0.91
CA ASN A 222 3.16 -21.38 1.17
C ASN A 222 1.97 -22.22 1.63
N ILE A 223 1.10 -21.69 2.49
CA ILE A 223 -0.16 -22.36 2.86
C ILE A 223 -1.00 -22.61 1.62
N TYR A 224 -1.18 -21.57 0.80
CA TYR A 224 -2.00 -21.68 -0.41
C TYR A 224 -1.42 -22.66 -1.44
N TYR A 225 -0.11 -22.66 -1.59
CA TYR A 225 0.60 -23.67 -2.40
C TYR A 225 0.32 -25.10 -1.91
N ARG A 226 0.43 -25.35 -0.60
CA ARG A 226 0.14 -26.69 -0.01
C ARG A 226 -1.31 -27.13 -0.24
N ILE A 227 -2.26 -26.20 -0.09
CA ILE A 227 -3.67 -26.50 -0.39
C ILE A 227 -3.83 -26.91 -1.86
N LYS A 228 -3.20 -26.18 -2.78
CA LYS A 228 -3.24 -26.51 -4.22
C LYS A 228 -2.56 -27.83 -4.53
N GLN A 229 -1.46 -28.14 -3.87
CA GLN A 229 -0.78 -29.43 -4.02
C GLN A 229 -1.65 -30.61 -3.55
N LEU A 230 -2.41 -30.43 -2.47
CA LEU A 230 -3.37 -31.43 -2.01
C LEU A 230 -4.53 -31.60 -2.99
N ASP A 231 -5.10 -30.50 -3.48
CA ASP A 231 -6.15 -30.51 -4.50
C ASP A 231 -5.70 -31.22 -5.80
N ASP A 232 -4.46 -31.00 -6.20
CA ASP A 232 -3.85 -31.64 -7.38
C ASP A 232 -3.70 -33.16 -7.18
N LYS A 233 -3.27 -33.60 -5.99
CA LYS A 233 -3.16 -35.03 -5.65
C LYS A 233 -4.50 -35.75 -5.55
N MET A 234 -5.56 -35.06 -5.13
CA MET A 234 -6.91 -35.69 -5.05
C MET A 234 -7.58 -35.89 -6.42
N LYS A 235 -7.06 -35.25 -7.47
CA LYS A 235 -7.58 -35.36 -8.83
C LYS A 235 -6.89 -36.46 -9.66
N GLN A 236 -5.76 -36.97 -9.18
CA GLN A 236 -5.01 -38.08 -9.76
C GLN A 236 -5.55 -39.44 -9.26
#